data_7c412163f50885365b0f0fe2a17014ea
#
_entry.id   7c412163f50885365b0f0fe2a17014ea
#
_cell.length_a   1.000
_cell.length_b   1.000
_cell.length_c   1.000
_cell.angle_alpha   90.00
_cell.angle_beta   90.00
_cell.angle_gamma   90.00
#
_symmetry.space_group_name_H-M   'P 1'
#
loop_
_entity.id
_entity.type
_entity.pdbx_description
1 polymer ?
#
loop_
_entity_poly.entity_id
_entity_poly.type
_entity_poly.pdbx_seq_one_letter_code
_entity_poly.pdbx_strand_id
1 'polypeptide(L)'
;MIRNGRKAAQRGTSLLELVVAMGVGAMLLGVAAVQWDTGAMELSAAHQEIRGSLDQAFTLARARGTNVTVALGRASRAGEHLPVQLGRHVKWGKPGHIPLPPGMDAPTVASRTGEAHAILTVTPRRTALASTWFLNDGKEALCMRLSGQGHLSVLRWRRDRMMWTRL
;
A
#
# COMPACT_ATOMS: atom_id res chain seq x y z
N MET A 1 44.35 -27.52 -53.91
CA MET A 1 43.13 -26.93 -53.30
C MET A 1 43.26 -27.07 -51.80
N ILE A 2 43.82 -26.06 -51.12
CA ILE A 2 44.18 -26.12 -49.70
C ILE A 2 43.14 -25.32 -48.93
N ARG A 3 42.36 -26.01 -48.11
CA ARG A 3 41.27 -25.45 -47.29
C ARG A 3 41.85 -25.04 -45.93
N ASN A 4 42.20 -23.74 -45.80
CA ASN A 4 42.65 -23.16 -44.54
C ASN A 4 41.46 -23.08 -43.58
N GLY A 5 41.35 -24.05 -42.66
CA GLY A 5 40.46 -24.00 -41.51
C GLY A 5 41.02 -23.00 -40.49
N ARG A 6 40.42 -21.79 -40.42
CA ARG A 6 40.65 -20.86 -39.33
C ARG A 6 40.10 -21.49 -38.05
N LYS A 7 40.97 -22.01 -37.20
CA LYS A 7 40.63 -22.35 -35.80
C LYS A 7 40.28 -21.06 -35.09
N ALA A 8 39.00 -20.86 -34.75
CA ALA A 8 38.57 -19.81 -33.87
C ALA A 8 39.26 -20.05 -32.50
N ALA A 9 40.17 -19.15 -32.15
CA ALA A 9 40.80 -19.16 -30.82
C ALA A 9 39.70 -18.98 -29.78
N GLN A 10 39.39 -20.01 -29.03
CA GLN A 10 38.61 -19.89 -27.80
C GLN A 10 39.43 -19.04 -26.82
N ARG A 11 39.08 -17.77 -26.72
CA ARG A 11 39.59 -16.88 -25.66
C ARG A 11 38.93 -17.31 -24.37
N GLY A 12 39.66 -18.03 -23.52
CA GLY A 12 39.23 -18.28 -22.16
C GLY A 12 39.09 -16.92 -21.45
N THR A 13 37.96 -16.68 -20.83
CA THR A 13 37.75 -15.50 -19.99
C THR A 13 38.77 -15.55 -18.85
N SER A 14 39.57 -14.47 -18.72
CA SER A 14 40.50 -14.31 -17.63
C SER A 14 39.76 -14.27 -16.30
N LEU A 15 40.31 -14.86 -15.24
CA LEU A 15 39.75 -14.83 -13.89
C LEU A 15 39.49 -13.38 -13.45
N LEU A 16 40.36 -12.47 -13.87
CA LEU A 16 40.22 -11.03 -13.64
C LEU A 16 38.95 -10.45 -14.34
N GLU A 17 38.68 -10.87 -15.56
CA GLU A 17 37.52 -10.43 -16.34
C GLU A 17 36.22 -10.90 -15.69
N LEU A 18 36.20 -12.13 -15.13
CA LEU A 18 35.08 -12.66 -14.36
C LEU A 18 34.84 -11.83 -13.07
N VAL A 19 35.90 -11.52 -12.34
CA VAL A 19 35.81 -10.71 -11.10
C VAL A 19 35.31 -9.30 -11.39
N VAL A 20 35.78 -8.67 -12.48
CA VAL A 20 35.31 -7.35 -12.91
C VAL A 20 33.84 -7.41 -13.32
N ALA A 21 33.45 -8.41 -14.10
CA ALA A 21 32.04 -8.58 -14.51
C ALA A 21 31.12 -8.79 -13.32
N MET A 22 31.53 -9.59 -12.31
CA MET A 22 30.77 -9.78 -11.07
C MET A 22 30.69 -8.48 -10.25
N GLY A 23 31.79 -7.72 -10.15
CA GLY A 23 31.81 -6.42 -9.47
C GLY A 23 30.85 -5.40 -10.10
N VAL A 24 30.88 -5.28 -11.42
CA VAL A 24 29.96 -4.41 -12.17
C VAL A 24 28.52 -4.88 -12.02
N GLY A 25 28.26 -6.17 -12.09
CA GLY A 25 26.95 -6.77 -11.89
C GLY A 25 26.40 -6.47 -10.49
N ALA A 26 27.20 -6.61 -9.45
CA ALA A 26 26.83 -6.28 -8.07
C ALA A 26 26.52 -4.80 -7.89
N MET A 27 27.28 -3.90 -8.51
CA MET A 27 26.99 -2.45 -8.47
C MET A 27 25.65 -2.12 -9.17
N LEU A 28 25.39 -2.71 -10.32
CA LEU A 28 24.13 -2.48 -11.04
C LEU A 28 22.93 -3.00 -10.25
N LEU A 29 23.05 -4.16 -9.61
CA LEU A 29 21.99 -4.70 -8.73
C LEU A 29 21.79 -3.81 -7.50
N GLY A 30 22.86 -3.26 -6.91
CA GLY A 30 22.77 -2.31 -5.79
C GLY A 30 22.01 -1.04 -6.17
N VAL A 31 22.29 -0.46 -7.34
CA VAL A 31 21.57 0.74 -7.84
C VAL A 31 20.10 0.43 -8.13
N ALA A 32 19.79 -0.73 -8.71
CA ALA A 32 18.41 -1.14 -8.96
C ALA A 32 17.62 -1.32 -7.65
N ALA A 33 18.22 -1.87 -6.61
CA ALA A 33 17.58 -2.06 -5.31
C ALA A 33 17.23 -0.72 -4.62
N VAL A 34 18.04 0.32 -4.80
CA VAL A 34 17.80 1.66 -4.22
C VAL A 34 16.61 2.37 -4.89
N GLN A 35 16.27 2.02 -6.12
CA GLN A 35 15.16 2.65 -6.85
C GLN A 35 13.79 2.05 -6.53
N TRP A 36 13.72 0.95 -5.80
CA TRP A 36 12.42 0.38 -5.40
C TRP A 36 11.76 1.25 -4.35
N ASP A 37 10.63 1.85 -4.72
CA ASP A 37 9.82 2.66 -3.81
C ASP A 37 9.03 1.75 -2.86
N THR A 38 9.69 1.36 -1.76
CA THR A 38 9.08 0.51 -0.73
C THR A 38 7.83 1.15 -0.12
N GLY A 39 7.79 2.49 -0.03
CA GLY A 39 6.64 3.22 0.49
C GLY A 39 5.38 3.01 -0.35
N ALA A 40 5.50 3.10 -1.69
CA ALA A 40 4.38 2.87 -2.59
C ALA A 40 3.87 1.42 -2.54
N MET A 41 4.77 0.44 -2.35
CA MET A 41 4.39 -0.97 -2.17
C MET A 41 3.67 -1.19 -0.83
N GLU A 42 4.20 -0.63 0.26
CA GLU A 42 3.57 -0.71 1.58
C GLU A 42 2.20 0.02 1.60
N LEU A 43 2.07 1.14 0.89
CA LEU A 43 0.80 1.85 0.76
C LEU A 43 -0.25 0.99 0.02
N SER A 44 0.18 0.27 -1.01
CA SER A 44 -0.69 -0.68 -1.72
C SER A 44 -1.05 -1.89 -0.86
N ALA A 45 -0.10 -2.41 -0.08
CA ALA A 45 -0.35 -3.48 0.88
C ALA A 45 -1.33 -3.04 1.97
N ALA A 46 -1.17 -1.83 2.53
CA ALA A 46 -2.10 -1.27 3.51
C ALA A 46 -3.54 -1.13 2.96
N HIS A 47 -3.69 -0.77 1.68
CA HIS A 47 -4.99 -0.77 1.02
C HIS A 47 -5.63 -2.17 1.02
N GLN A 48 -4.87 -3.20 0.64
CA GLN A 48 -5.36 -4.57 0.60
C GLN A 48 -5.69 -5.10 2.01
N GLU A 49 -4.87 -4.76 3.00
CA GLU A 49 -5.08 -5.12 4.40
C GLU A 49 -6.40 -4.56 4.93
N ILE A 50 -6.66 -3.27 4.73
CA ILE A 50 -7.91 -2.63 5.16
C ILE A 50 -9.11 -3.24 4.44
N ARG A 51 -9.00 -3.46 3.13
CA ARG A 51 -10.05 -4.09 2.35
C ARG A 51 -10.36 -5.49 2.85
N GLY A 52 -9.32 -6.32 3.06
CA GLY A 52 -9.45 -7.68 3.58
C GLY A 52 -10.09 -7.71 4.96
N SER A 53 -9.66 -6.82 5.87
CA SER A 53 -10.23 -6.70 7.22
C SER A 53 -11.71 -6.30 7.20
N LEU A 54 -12.11 -5.39 6.29
CA LEU A 54 -13.51 -5.02 6.13
C LEU A 54 -14.35 -6.17 5.57
N ASP A 55 -13.88 -6.86 4.53
CA ASP A 55 -14.57 -8.01 3.94
C ASP A 55 -14.71 -9.15 4.97
N GLN A 56 -13.68 -9.39 5.77
CA GLN A 56 -13.72 -10.34 6.89
C GLN A 56 -14.74 -9.90 7.93
N ALA A 57 -14.77 -8.63 8.30
CA ALA A 57 -15.73 -8.10 9.27
C ALA A 57 -17.18 -8.26 8.79
N PHE A 58 -17.48 -7.96 7.53
CA PHE A 58 -18.80 -8.18 6.95
C PHE A 58 -19.20 -9.65 6.94
N THR A 59 -18.25 -10.54 6.62
CA THR A 59 -18.47 -11.98 6.63
C THR A 59 -18.78 -12.50 8.04
N LEU A 60 -17.98 -12.08 9.02
CA LEU A 60 -18.18 -12.45 10.41
C LEU A 60 -19.48 -11.87 11.00
N ALA A 61 -19.80 -10.61 10.69
CA ALA A 61 -21.04 -9.99 11.14
C ALA A 61 -22.25 -10.77 10.63
N ARG A 62 -22.24 -11.16 9.36
CA ARG A 62 -23.30 -11.96 8.75
C ARG A 62 -23.39 -13.36 9.36
N ALA A 63 -22.25 -14.03 9.55
CA ALA A 63 -22.20 -15.38 10.12
C ALA A 63 -22.67 -15.43 11.58
N ARG A 64 -22.35 -14.41 12.37
CA ARG A 64 -22.70 -14.33 13.80
C ARG A 64 -24.06 -13.68 14.06
N GLY A 65 -24.64 -12.99 13.07
CA GLY A 65 -25.85 -12.20 13.26
C GLY A 65 -25.69 -10.98 14.16
N THR A 66 -24.44 -10.58 14.47
CA THR A 66 -24.08 -9.48 15.40
C THR A 66 -23.17 -8.49 14.72
N ASN A 67 -23.11 -7.26 15.26
CA ASN A 67 -22.18 -6.25 14.79
C ASN A 67 -20.73 -6.67 15.08
N VAL A 68 -19.84 -6.38 14.12
CA VAL A 68 -18.40 -6.59 14.24
C VAL A 68 -17.70 -5.26 14.10
N THR A 69 -16.64 -5.06 14.86
CA THR A 69 -15.83 -3.84 14.84
C THR A 69 -14.46 -4.09 14.24
N VAL A 70 -13.98 -3.11 13.47
CA VAL A 70 -12.63 -3.06 12.90
C VAL A 70 -11.92 -1.86 13.49
N ALA A 71 -10.78 -2.08 14.13
CA ALA A 71 -9.96 -0.99 14.64
C ALA A 71 -8.94 -0.55 13.59
N LEU A 72 -9.05 0.69 13.16
CA LEU A 72 -8.06 1.35 12.32
C LEU A 72 -7.05 2.04 13.25
N GLY A 73 -5.83 1.50 13.36
CA GLY A 73 -4.77 2.09 14.18
C GLY A 73 -4.38 1.28 15.43
N ARG A 74 -3.58 1.89 16.30
CA ARG A 74 -2.97 1.24 17.48
C ARG A 74 -3.94 0.85 18.61
N ALA A 75 -5.18 1.31 18.56
CA ALA A 75 -6.13 1.17 19.67
C ALA A 75 -6.84 -0.19 19.73
N SER A 76 -6.35 -1.20 19.04
CA SER A 76 -6.92 -2.54 19.12
C SER A 76 -6.54 -3.20 20.45
N ARG A 77 -7.49 -3.29 21.37
CA ARG A 77 -7.39 -4.27 22.46
C ARG A 77 -7.54 -5.66 21.88
N ALA A 78 -6.57 -6.52 22.18
CA ALA A 78 -6.58 -7.91 21.69
C ALA A 78 -7.93 -8.58 22.02
N GLY A 79 -8.62 -9.07 21.01
CA GLY A 79 -9.84 -9.87 21.12
C GLY A 79 -11.17 -9.17 20.87
N GLU A 80 -11.24 -7.84 20.91
CA GLU A 80 -12.51 -7.11 20.70
C GLU A 80 -12.72 -6.65 19.25
N HIS A 81 -11.63 -6.40 18.51
CA HIS A 81 -11.68 -5.79 17.19
C HIS A 81 -10.74 -6.51 16.23
N LEU A 82 -11.07 -6.50 14.95
CA LEU A 82 -10.14 -6.92 13.90
C LEU A 82 -9.06 -5.85 13.74
N PRO A 83 -7.78 -6.16 14.01
CA PRO A 83 -6.71 -5.19 13.87
C PRO A 83 -6.34 -4.97 12.40
N VAL A 84 -5.99 -3.75 12.06
CA VAL A 84 -5.35 -3.38 10.80
C VAL A 84 -3.91 -3.01 11.09
N GLN A 85 -2.96 -3.72 10.48
CA GLN A 85 -1.54 -3.45 10.62
C GLN A 85 -1.03 -2.68 9.40
N LEU A 86 -0.40 -1.54 9.65
CA LEU A 86 0.22 -0.75 8.59
C LEU A 86 1.71 -1.04 8.51
N GLY A 87 2.27 -1.00 7.31
CA GLY A 87 3.70 -1.04 7.08
C GLY A 87 4.43 0.14 7.74
N ARG A 88 5.75 0.00 7.92
CA ARG A 88 6.59 0.97 8.64
C ARG A 88 6.55 2.38 8.04
N HIS A 89 6.46 2.48 6.71
CA HIS A 89 6.49 3.75 5.98
C HIS A 89 5.10 4.35 5.77
N VAL A 90 4.03 3.60 6.09
CA VAL A 90 2.65 4.08 5.94
C VAL A 90 2.17 4.75 7.21
N LYS A 91 1.62 5.95 7.08
CA LYS A 91 1.08 6.75 8.17
C LYS A 91 -0.38 7.10 7.91
N TRP A 92 -1.13 7.24 9.00
CA TRP A 92 -2.47 7.79 8.94
C TRP A 92 -2.42 9.30 8.67
N GLY A 93 -3.44 9.76 7.95
CA GLY A 93 -3.59 11.19 7.64
C GLY A 93 -3.13 11.53 6.22
N LYS A 94 -3.36 12.79 5.86
CA LYS A 94 -3.01 13.38 4.57
C LYS A 94 -1.85 14.35 4.76
N PRO A 95 -0.78 14.27 3.96
CA PRO A 95 0.28 15.27 3.97
C PRO A 95 -0.28 16.65 3.60
N GLY A 96 0.24 17.71 4.22
CA GLY A 96 -0.25 19.07 4.00
C GLY A 96 -0.15 19.57 2.55
N HIS A 97 0.87 19.09 1.83
CA HIS A 97 1.13 19.48 0.43
C HIS A 97 0.21 18.77 -0.59
N ILE A 98 -0.55 17.75 -0.19
CA ILE A 98 -1.49 17.06 -1.07
C ILE A 98 -2.88 17.73 -0.92
N PRO A 99 -3.54 18.15 -2.01
CA PRO A 99 -4.89 18.72 -1.94
C PRO A 99 -5.91 17.66 -1.55
N LEU A 100 -7.09 18.07 -1.12
CA LEU A 100 -8.21 17.17 -0.87
C LEU A 100 -8.72 16.58 -2.19
N PRO A 101 -9.28 15.38 -2.18
CA PRO A 101 -9.96 14.81 -3.33
C PRO A 101 -11.11 15.69 -3.79
N PRO A 102 -11.46 15.70 -5.10
CA PRO A 102 -12.59 16.42 -5.61
C PRO A 102 -13.90 16.05 -4.88
N GLY A 103 -14.71 17.07 -4.57
CA GLY A 103 -15.99 16.89 -3.86
C GLY A 103 -15.85 16.58 -2.38
N MET A 104 -14.72 16.95 -1.77
CA MET A 104 -14.50 16.82 -0.34
C MET A 104 -14.07 18.15 0.27
N ASP A 105 -14.93 18.72 1.11
CA ASP A 105 -14.69 20.05 1.71
C ASP A 105 -13.84 19.98 2.99
N ALA A 106 -13.91 18.88 3.73
CA ALA A 106 -13.10 18.67 4.92
C ALA A 106 -12.82 17.17 5.18
N PRO A 107 -11.65 16.83 5.75
CA PRO A 107 -11.39 15.48 6.20
C PRO A 107 -12.25 15.12 7.40
N THR A 108 -12.72 13.88 7.50
CA THR A 108 -13.38 13.36 8.69
C THR A 108 -12.40 13.25 9.88
N VAL A 109 -12.93 13.05 11.08
CA VAL A 109 -12.16 13.02 12.35
C VAL A 109 -10.96 12.07 12.28
N ALA A 110 -11.10 10.92 11.63
CA ALA A 110 -10.03 9.94 11.45
C ALA A 110 -8.80 10.45 10.69
N SER A 111 -8.93 11.54 9.93
CA SER A 111 -7.84 12.11 9.14
C SER A 111 -7.20 13.35 9.78
N ARG A 112 -7.79 13.89 10.86
CA ARG A 112 -7.29 15.13 11.48
C ARG A 112 -6.07 14.95 12.35
N THR A 113 -5.93 13.82 13.01
CA THR A 113 -4.95 13.64 14.08
C THR A 113 -3.73 12.81 13.69
N GLY A 114 -3.72 12.22 12.48
CA GLY A 114 -2.68 11.25 12.12
C GLY A 114 -2.70 9.97 12.98
N GLU A 115 -3.48 9.96 14.04
CA GLU A 115 -3.73 8.82 14.91
C GLU A 115 -5.18 8.39 14.71
N ALA A 116 -5.40 7.47 13.77
CA ALA A 116 -6.73 6.96 13.56
C ALA A 116 -7.10 6.02 14.72
N HIS A 117 -7.90 6.51 15.61
CA HIS A 117 -8.60 5.70 16.61
C HIS A 117 -10.00 5.32 16.13
N ALA A 118 -10.23 5.38 14.82
CA ALA A 118 -11.52 5.07 14.25
C ALA A 118 -11.84 3.59 14.41
N ILE A 119 -12.84 3.29 15.19
CA ILE A 119 -13.48 1.98 15.26
C ILE A 119 -14.61 2.00 14.24
N LEU A 120 -14.52 1.16 13.22
CA LEU A 120 -15.58 0.98 12.25
C LEU A 120 -16.49 -0.15 12.71
N THR A 121 -17.77 0.14 12.83
CA THR A 121 -18.78 -0.88 13.13
C THR A 121 -19.47 -1.28 11.85
N VAL A 122 -19.45 -2.57 11.54
CA VAL A 122 -20.18 -3.18 10.44
C VAL A 122 -21.30 -4.06 10.96
N THR A 123 -22.41 -4.11 10.25
CA THR A 123 -23.61 -4.85 10.64
C THR A 123 -23.83 -6.08 9.78
N PRO A 124 -24.64 -7.07 10.25
CA PRO A 124 -25.02 -8.24 9.45
C PRO A 124 -25.73 -7.91 8.14
N ARG A 125 -26.38 -6.75 8.07
CA ARG A 125 -27.09 -6.26 6.87
C ARG A 125 -26.18 -5.58 5.85
N ARG A 126 -24.84 -5.72 6.04
CA ARG A 126 -23.81 -5.08 5.21
C ARG A 126 -23.87 -3.55 5.24
N THR A 127 -24.33 -2.96 6.32
CA THR A 127 -24.22 -1.51 6.55
C THR A 127 -23.01 -1.21 7.45
N ALA A 128 -22.46 -0.04 7.33
CA ALA A 128 -21.33 0.41 8.11
C ALA A 128 -21.48 1.89 8.48
N LEU A 129 -20.73 2.35 9.47
CA LEU A 129 -20.61 3.78 9.73
C LEU A 129 -19.87 4.42 8.56
N ALA A 130 -20.53 5.38 7.88
CA ALA A 130 -19.90 6.13 6.80
C ALA A 130 -18.67 6.86 7.32
N SER A 131 -17.52 6.61 6.71
CA SER A 131 -16.23 7.11 7.20
C SER A 131 -15.29 7.42 6.04
N THR A 132 -14.41 8.38 6.26
CA THR A 132 -13.34 8.70 5.31
C THR A 132 -12.03 8.81 6.08
N TRP A 133 -11.00 8.17 5.59
CA TRP A 133 -9.65 8.24 6.16
C TRP A 133 -8.60 8.30 5.07
N PHE A 134 -7.42 8.75 5.46
CA PHE A 134 -6.28 8.89 4.58
C PHE A 134 -5.11 8.07 5.09
N LEU A 135 -4.36 7.50 4.16
CA LEU A 135 -3.06 6.87 4.37
C LEU A 135 -2.04 7.57 3.49
N ASN A 136 -0.81 7.64 3.93
CA ASN A 136 0.27 8.19 3.12
C ASN A 136 1.62 7.55 3.46
N ASP A 137 2.55 7.61 2.48
CA ASP A 137 3.95 7.24 2.63
C ASP A 137 4.89 8.47 2.64
N GLY A 138 4.31 9.67 2.70
CA GLY A 138 5.02 10.95 2.60
C GLY A 138 5.14 11.49 1.17
N LYS A 139 4.98 10.67 0.13
CA LYS A 139 5.06 11.05 -1.29
C LYS A 139 3.71 10.95 -1.99
N GLU A 140 3.00 9.87 -1.73
CA GLU A 140 1.67 9.58 -2.25
C GLU A 140 0.66 9.43 -1.11
N ALA A 141 -0.61 9.48 -1.43
CA ALA A 141 -1.66 9.27 -0.44
C ALA A 141 -2.82 8.46 -1.03
N LEU A 142 -3.49 7.73 -0.16
CA LEU A 142 -4.77 7.08 -0.42
C LEU A 142 -5.86 7.78 0.37
N CYS A 143 -6.97 8.04 -0.27
CA CYS A 143 -8.23 8.43 0.37
C CYS A 143 -9.20 7.24 0.26
N MET A 144 -9.59 6.71 1.38
CA MET A 144 -10.51 5.59 1.48
C MET A 144 -11.84 6.09 2.04
N ARG A 145 -12.93 5.82 1.34
CA ARG A 145 -14.28 6.23 1.73
C ARG A 145 -15.16 5.01 1.84
N LEU A 146 -15.66 4.76 3.03
CA LEU A 146 -16.67 3.74 3.30
C LEU A 146 -18.04 4.39 3.35
N SER A 147 -18.95 3.95 2.51
CA SER A 147 -20.33 4.41 2.54
C SER A 147 -21.14 3.70 3.63
N GLY A 148 -22.28 4.29 4.03
CA GLY A 148 -23.22 3.64 4.94
C GLY A 148 -23.76 2.29 4.44
N GLN A 149 -23.71 2.04 3.15
CA GLN A 149 -24.08 0.78 2.51
C GLN A 149 -22.93 -0.23 2.41
N GLY A 150 -21.80 0.04 3.07
CA GLY A 150 -20.64 -0.84 3.09
C GLY A 150 -19.83 -0.88 1.80
N HIS A 151 -19.97 0.11 0.92
CA HIS A 151 -19.14 0.22 -0.28
C HIS A 151 -17.85 1.01 0.03
N LEU A 152 -16.71 0.39 -0.22
CA LEU A 152 -15.40 1.03 -0.11
C LEU A 152 -15.00 1.60 -1.47
N SER A 153 -14.77 2.89 -1.54
CA SER A 153 -14.16 3.57 -2.68
C SER A 153 -12.79 4.10 -2.30
N VAL A 154 -11.84 3.97 -3.20
CA VAL A 154 -10.44 4.35 -2.95
C VAL A 154 -9.97 5.27 -4.06
N LEU A 155 -9.36 6.38 -3.64
CA LEU A 155 -8.68 7.32 -4.51
C LEU A 155 -7.20 7.33 -4.13
N ARG A 156 -6.32 7.35 -5.13
CA ARG A 156 -4.88 7.46 -4.94
C ARG A 156 -4.39 8.78 -5.52
N TRP A 157 -3.65 9.53 -4.73
CA TRP A 157 -2.90 10.68 -5.20
C TRP A 157 -1.63 10.21 -5.91
N ARG A 158 -1.53 10.57 -7.17
CA ARG A 158 -0.37 10.27 -8.02
C ARG A 158 0.49 11.52 -8.14
N ARG A 159 1.72 11.45 -7.60
CA ARG A 159 2.66 12.55 -7.65
C ARG A 159 3.07 12.92 -9.08
N ASP A 160 3.22 11.91 -9.96
CA ASP A 160 3.58 12.08 -11.37
C ASP A 160 2.54 12.87 -12.16
N ARG A 161 1.27 12.78 -11.76
CA ARG A 161 0.14 13.44 -12.44
C ARG A 161 -0.47 14.60 -11.65
N MET A 162 -0.02 14.81 -10.42
CA MET A 162 -0.56 15.81 -9.49
C MET A 162 -2.10 15.76 -9.40
N MET A 163 -2.67 14.56 -9.39
CA MET A 163 -4.12 14.37 -9.36
C MET A 163 -4.52 13.11 -8.60
N TRP A 164 -5.78 13.11 -8.13
CA TRP A 164 -6.42 11.94 -7.55
C TRP A 164 -6.96 11.04 -8.66
N THR A 165 -6.65 9.77 -8.59
CA THR A 165 -7.16 8.73 -9.51
C THR A 165 -7.92 7.69 -8.72
N ARG A 166 -9.03 7.20 -9.25
CA ARG A 166 -9.79 6.10 -8.64
C ARG A 166 -9.05 4.78 -8.89
N LEU A 167 -9.00 3.93 -7.85
CA LEU A 167 -8.49 2.56 -7.92
C LEU A 167 -9.60 1.55 -8.17
#